data_d13fb64ba9be5181c8cea1a19a8c42f0
#
_entry.id   d13fb64ba9be5181c8cea1a19a8c42f0
#
_cell.length_a   1.000
_cell.length_b   1.000
_cell.length_c   1.000
_cell.angle_alpha   90.00
_cell.angle_beta   90.00
_cell.angle_gamma   90.00
#
_symmetry.space_group_name_H-M   'P 1'
#
loop_
_entity.id
_entity.type
_entity.pdbx_description
1 polymer ?
#
loop_
_entity_poly.entity_id
_entity_poly.type
_entity_poly.pdbx_seq_one_letter_code
_entity_poly.pdbx_strand_id
1 'polypeptide(L)'
;MNSKDELYYSAIDLLHRLIGTPSISREEDAAAQIICETLQKNRFTPYRAGNNVWTFAREFDSEKPTVLLNSHIDTVKPTDSWSRPPFVPIEEDNRLYGLGSNDAGASVVSLLSAFIHLSETEQPYNLVFLASAEEEVSGQNGIVKALEQLPTIDFAVVGEPTGMQPAVCEKGLLVLDCSTHGKSGHAARNEGINALYKATETIEVLRTFEFPLASDLLGKVKMTVTQIQAGTQHNVI
;
A
#
# COMPACT_ATOMS: atom_id res chain seq x y z
N MET A 1 -6.67 25.20 -19.34
CA MET A 1 -6.59 23.76 -19.68
C MET A 1 -5.12 23.40 -19.75
N ASN A 2 -4.64 22.54 -18.87
CA ASN A 2 -3.30 22.01 -18.96
C ASN A 2 -3.25 21.09 -20.19
N SER A 3 -2.20 21.17 -21.01
CA SER A 3 -2.01 20.22 -22.10
C SER A 3 -1.75 18.82 -21.50
N LYS A 4 -2.04 17.76 -22.28
CA LYS A 4 -1.71 16.39 -21.83
C LYS A 4 -0.22 16.21 -21.53
N ASP A 5 0.63 16.89 -22.30
CA ASP A 5 2.07 16.86 -22.10
C ASP A 5 2.48 17.56 -20.80
N GLU A 6 1.85 18.70 -20.45
CA GLU A 6 2.10 19.39 -19.16
C GLU A 6 1.71 18.53 -17.97
N LEU A 7 0.57 17.83 -18.03
CA LEU A 7 0.15 16.89 -16.99
C LEU A 7 1.13 15.71 -16.86
N TYR A 8 1.57 15.17 -18.00
CA TYR A 8 2.55 14.07 -18.02
C TYR A 8 3.88 14.48 -17.37
N TYR A 9 4.48 15.58 -17.81
CA TYR A 9 5.77 16.03 -17.23
C TYR A 9 5.63 16.43 -15.77
N SER A 10 4.51 17.02 -15.38
CA SER A 10 4.23 17.33 -13.97
C SER A 10 4.08 16.06 -13.11
N ALA A 11 3.48 15.01 -13.66
CA ALA A 11 3.36 13.71 -12.98
C ALA A 11 4.73 13.04 -12.79
N ILE A 12 5.58 13.07 -13.82
CA ILE A 12 6.95 12.51 -13.72
C ILE A 12 7.79 13.30 -12.71
N ASP A 13 7.74 14.65 -12.74
CA ASP A 13 8.43 15.47 -11.75
C ASP A 13 7.97 15.16 -10.31
N LEU A 14 6.67 15.05 -10.10
CA LEU A 14 6.13 14.68 -8.80
C LEU A 14 6.60 13.29 -8.37
N LEU A 15 6.60 12.32 -9.28
CA LEU A 15 7.06 10.95 -8.99
C LEU A 15 8.55 10.93 -8.60
N HIS A 16 9.39 11.70 -9.28
CA HIS A 16 10.80 11.90 -8.89
C HIS A 16 10.95 12.43 -7.47
N ARG A 17 10.16 13.43 -7.10
CA ARG A 17 10.16 14.01 -5.76
C ARG A 17 9.70 13.00 -4.72
N LEU A 18 8.65 12.22 -4.99
CA LEU A 18 8.16 11.18 -4.09
C LEU A 18 9.19 10.06 -3.88
N ILE A 19 9.81 9.54 -4.96
CA ILE A 19 10.88 8.54 -4.86
C ILE A 19 12.07 9.09 -4.05
N GLY A 20 12.45 10.35 -4.30
CA GLY A 20 13.57 11.01 -3.61
C GLY A 20 13.30 11.32 -2.15
N THR A 21 12.08 11.10 -1.67
CA THR A 21 11.67 11.39 -0.30
C THR A 21 11.26 10.09 0.39
N PRO A 22 12.10 9.53 1.29
CA PRO A 22 11.74 8.33 2.04
C PRO A 22 10.37 8.49 2.72
N SER A 23 9.48 7.52 2.51
CA SER A 23 8.11 7.51 3.03
C SER A 23 7.73 6.12 3.55
N ILE A 24 8.61 5.52 4.34
CA ILE A 24 8.32 4.24 4.97
C ILE A 24 7.04 4.37 5.81
N SER A 25 6.19 3.35 5.79
CA SER A 25 4.93 3.34 6.54
C SER A 25 5.07 3.88 7.96
N ARG A 26 4.26 4.86 8.32
CA ARG A 26 4.25 5.69 9.54
C ARG A 26 5.26 6.84 9.55
N GLU A 27 6.09 7.00 8.53
CA GLU A 27 7.10 8.06 8.39
C GLU A 27 6.87 8.91 7.13
N GLU A 28 5.61 9.04 6.65
CA GLU A 28 5.24 9.63 5.37
C GLU A 28 5.09 11.17 5.40
N ASP A 29 5.39 11.84 6.52
CA ASP A 29 5.12 13.28 6.72
C ASP A 29 5.67 14.15 5.59
N ALA A 30 6.90 13.88 5.15
CA ALA A 30 7.55 14.63 4.08
C ALA A 30 6.88 14.39 2.72
N ALA A 31 6.47 13.15 2.41
CA ALA A 31 5.74 12.83 1.19
C ALA A 31 4.34 13.47 1.19
N ALA A 32 3.64 13.41 2.32
CA ALA A 32 2.36 14.08 2.51
C ALA A 32 2.48 15.60 2.30
N GLN A 33 3.56 16.23 2.77
CA GLN A 33 3.83 17.65 2.55
C GLN A 33 4.01 17.96 1.05
N ILE A 34 4.73 17.11 0.31
CA ILE A 34 4.90 17.25 -1.15
C ILE A 34 3.54 17.21 -1.87
N ILE A 35 2.64 16.32 -1.46
CA ILE A 35 1.28 16.26 -2.01
C ILE A 35 0.50 17.55 -1.69
N CYS A 36 0.55 18.04 -0.44
CA CYS A 36 -0.08 19.31 -0.08
C CYS A 36 0.40 20.47 -0.95
N GLU A 37 1.71 20.63 -1.12
CA GLU A 37 2.31 21.67 -1.96
C GLU A 37 1.88 21.54 -3.43
N THR A 38 1.82 20.30 -3.94
CA THR A 38 1.39 20.03 -5.31
C THR A 38 -0.07 20.41 -5.52
N LEU A 39 -0.95 20.08 -4.57
CA LEU A 39 -2.36 20.49 -4.60
C LEU A 39 -2.50 22.01 -4.57
N GLN A 40 -1.79 22.70 -3.67
CA GLN A 40 -1.80 24.16 -3.57
C GLN A 40 -1.30 24.85 -4.84
N LYS A 41 -0.23 24.34 -5.45
CA LYS A 41 0.29 24.82 -6.74
C LYS A 41 -0.76 24.75 -7.85
N ASN A 42 -1.61 23.71 -7.80
CA ASN A 42 -2.73 23.53 -8.71
C ASN A 42 -4.03 24.19 -8.23
N ARG A 43 -3.96 25.09 -7.22
CA ARG A 43 -5.07 25.88 -6.67
C ARG A 43 -6.17 25.06 -5.98
N PHE A 44 -5.85 23.86 -5.51
CA PHE A 44 -6.72 23.08 -4.64
C PHE A 44 -6.40 23.32 -3.17
N THR A 45 -7.39 23.21 -2.31
CA THR A 45 -7.24 23.29 -0.86
C THR A 45 -6.95 21.89 -0.31
N PRO A 46 -5.73 21.60 0.17
CA PRO A 46 -5.45 20.32 0.79
C PRO A 46 -6.04 20.26 2.20
N TYR A 47 -6.62 19.13 2.53
CA TYR A 47 -6.98 18.73 3.89
C TYR A 47 -6.03 17.61 4.33
N ARG A 48 -5.82 17.48 5.65
CA ARG A 48 -4.89 16.50 6.18
C ARG A 48 -5.38 15.88 7.48
N ALA A 49 -5.25 14.54 7.61
CA ALA A 49 -5.44 13.79 8.86
C ALA A 49 -4.27 12.81 9.06
N GLY A 50 -3.36 13.16 9.96
CA GLY A 50 -2.05 12.48 10.02
C GLY A 50 -1.28 12.70 8.72
N ASN A 51 -0.87 11.62 8.06
CA ASN A 51 -0.17 11.68 6.78
C ASN A 51 -1.10 11.46 5.56
N ASN A 52 -2.39 11.24 5.79
CA ASN A 52 -3.37 11.22 4.69
C ASN A 52 -3.65 12.65 4.22
N VAL A 53 -3.65 12.86 2.91
CA VAL A 53 -3.91 14.17 2.29
C VAL A 53 -5.00 14.02 1.25
N TRP A 54 -6.04 14.88 1.31
CA TRP A 54 -7.11 14.87 0.32
C TRP A 54 -7.54 16.27 -0.09
N THR A 55 -8.30 16.32 -1.18
CA THR A 55 -8.93 17.56 -1.66
C THR A 55 -10.19 17.23 -2.45
N PHE A 56 -11.05 18.24 -2.57
CA PHE A 56 -12.23 18.21 -3.44
C PHE A 56 -11.97 19.02 -4.72
N ALA A 57 -12.50 18.54 -5.84
CA ALA A 57 -12.39 19.29 -7.10
C ALA A 57 -13.16 20.62 -7.08
N ARG A 58 -14.28 20.64 -6.38
CA ARG A 58 -15.18 21.78 -6.21
C ARG A 58 -15.81 21.76 -4.81
N GLU A 59 -16.63 22.77 -4.50
CA GLU A 59 -17.49 22.74 -3.32
C GLU A 59 -18.39 21.49 -3.36
N PHE A 60 -18.49 20.83 -2.22
CA PHE A 60 -19.23 19.58 -2.08
C PHE A 60 -20.75 19.83 -2.25
N ASP A 61 -21.41 19.01 -3.05
CA ASP A 61 -22.84 19.02 -3.31
C ASP A 61 -23.46 17.73 -2.79
N SER A 62 -24.30 17.80 -1.77
CA SER A 62 -24.95 16.66 -1.14
C SER A 62 -25.94 15.90 -2.05
N GLU A 63 -26.37 16.49 -3.14
CA GLU A 63 -27.28 15.86 -4.12
C GLU A 63 -26.55 15.04 -5.18
N LYS A 64 -25.21 15.12 -5.24
CA LYS A 64 -24.37 14.39 -6.19
C LYS A 64 -23.71 13.18 -5.53
N PRO A 65 -23.58 12.06 -6.23
CA PRO A 65 -22.75 10.95 -5.76
C PRO A 65 -21.27 11.36 -5.64
N THR A 66 -20.52 10.69 -4.78
CA THR A 66 -19.12 11.00 -4.54
C THR A 66 -18.21 9.91 -5.11
N VAL A 67 -17.28 10.33 -5.95
CA VAL A 67 -16.23 9.49 -6.55
C VAL A 67 -14.90 9.81 -5.87
N LEU A 68 -14.25 8.79 -5.33
CA LEU A 68 -12.94 8.87 -4.71
C LEU A 68 -11.87 8.31 -5.65
N LEU A 69 -10.79 9.06 -5.87
CA LEU A 69 -9.54 8.60 -6.47
C LEU A 69 -8.52 8.45 -5.35
N ASN A 70 -8.12 7.23 -5.01
CA ASN A 70 -7.22 6.95 -3.90
C ASN A 70 -6.01 6.15 -4.36
N SER A 71 -4.84 6.45 -3.80
CA SER A 71 -3.65 5.60 -3.80
C SER A 71 -2.77 5.95 -2.60
N HIS A 72 -1.89 5.03 -2.19
CA HIS A 72 -1.05 5.24 -1.00
C HIS A 72 0.30 5.89 -1.34
N ILE A 73 0.86 6.60 -0.35
CA ILE A 73 2.15 7.29 -0.46
C ILE A 73 3.25 6.65 0.36
N ASP A 74 2.91 5.66 1.19
CA ASP A 74 3.91 4.92 1.95
C ASP A 74 4.56 3.82 1.11
N THR A 75 5.70 3.37 1.59
CA THR A 75 6.49 2.28 1.01
C THR A 75 6.94 1.31 2.09
N VAL A 76 7.24 0.08 1.69
CA VAL A 76 7.98 -0.87 2.52
C VAL A 76 9.40 -0.37 2.81
N LYS A 77 10.10 -0.99 3.78
CA LYS A 77 11.53 -0.75 3.97
C LYS A 77 12.33 -1.37 2.83
N PRO A 78 13.37 -0.66 2.31
CA PRO A 78 14.26 -1.26 1.33
C PRO A 78 15.00 -2.45 1.95
N THR A 79 15.24 -3.48 1.15
CA THR A 79 16.04 -4.65 1.53
C THR A 79 17.47 -4.53 1.02
N ASP A 80 18.40 -5.29 1.59
CA ASP A 80 19.81 -5.34 1.17
C ASP A 80 19.99 -5.88 -0.28
N SER A 81 18.95 -6.46 -0.86
CA SER A 81 18.96 -6.97 -2.22
C SER A 81 18.77 -5.92 -3.31
N TRP A 82 18.52 -4.65 -2.96
CA TRP A 82 18.39 -3.58 -3.93
C TRP A 82 19.70 -3.37 -4.68
N SER A 83 19.67 -3.46 -6.01
CA SER A 83 20.82 -3.26 -6.89
C SER A 83 21.09 -1.78 -7.23
N ARG A 84 20.15 -0.89 -6.89
CA ARG A 84 20.19 0.57 -7.13
C ARG A 84 19.86 1.28 -5.82
N PRO A 85 20.31 2.55 -5.62
CA PRO A 85 19.89 3.33 -4.46
C PRO A 85 18.36 3.48 -4.44
N PRO A 86 17.65 3.00 -3.39
CA PRO A 86 16.19 2.93 -3.39
C PRO A 86 15.50 4.30 -3.46
N PHE A 87 16.10 5.33 -2.88
CA PHE A 87 15.55 6.69 -2.82
C PHE A 87 16.21 7.66 -3.83
N VAL A 88 16.81 7.14 -4.88
CA VAL A 88 17.34 7.95 -5.98
C VAL A 88 16.56 7.59 -7.25
N PRO A 89 15.75 8.50 -7.79
CA PRO A 89 15.02 8.25 -9.03
C PRO A 89 16.01 8.14 -10.19
N ILE A 90 15.99 7.03 -10.91
CA ILE A 90 16.88 6.75 -12.03
C ILE A 90 16.04 6.47 -13.26
N GLU A 91 16.20 7.31 -14.30
CA GLU A 91 15.59 7.08 -15.60
C GLU A 91 16.58 6.32 -16.52
N GLU A 92 16.17 5.15 -16.99
CA GLU A 92 16.94 4.31 -17.89
C GLU A 92 16.00 3.46 -18.76
N ASP A 93 16.24 3.39 -20.03
CA ASP A 93 15.48 2.59 -21.01
C ASP A 93 13.96 2.83 -20.95
N ASN A 94 13.53 4.08 -20.88
CA ASN A 94 12.13 4.51 -20.73
C ASN A 94 11.45 3.96 -19.46
N ARG A 95 12.21 3.70 -18.43
CA ARG A 95 11.72 3.27 -17.11
C ARG A 95 12.25 4.19 -16.04
N LEU A 96 11.43 4.40 -15.01
CA LEU A 96 11.81 5.12 -13.80
C LEU A 96 11.96 4.13 -12.65
N TYR A 97 13.17 4.00 -12.14
CA TYR A 97 13.52 3.12 -11.04
C TYR A 97 13.59 3.89 -9.73
N GLY A 98 13.13 3.27 -8.65
CA GLY A 98 13.18 3.73 -7.28
C GLY A 98 12.15 3.04 -6.41
N LEU A 99 12.35 3.00 -5.11
CA LEU A 99 11.39 2.41 -4.18
C LEU A 99 10.08 3.23 -4.22
N GLY A 100 8.95 2.54 -4.32
CA GLY A 100 7.64 3.18 -4.46
C GLY A 100 7.36 3.77 -5.85
N SER A 101 8.26 3.60 -6.86
CA SER A 101 8.00 4.12 -8.21
C SER A 101 6.76 3.50 -8.86
N ASN A 102 6.50 2.22 -8.62
CA ASN A 102 5.36 1.49 -9.16
C ASN A 102 4.28 1.25 -8.07
N ASP A 103 4.70 0.91 -6.88
CA ASP A 103 3.88 0.62 -5.71
C ASP A 103 4.09 1.70 -4.63
N ALA A 104 3.19 2.74 -4.51
CA ALA A 104 2.14 3.04 -5.50
C ALA A 104 2.31 4.46 -6.10
N GLY A 105 3.55 4.99 -6.14
CA GLY A 105 3.82 6.37 -6.60
C GLY A 105 3.31 6.65 -8.01
N ALA A 106 3.47 5.71 -8.97
CA ALA A 106 2.92 5.86 -10.32
C ALA A 106 1.39 6.02 -10.29
N SER A 107 0.71 5.28 -9.44
CA SER A 107 -0.74 5.37 -9.26
C SER A 107 -1.14 6.69 -8.62
N VAL A 108 -0.42 7.15 -7.59
CA VAL A 108 -0.65 8.47 -6.96
C VAL A 108 -0.60 9.59 -8.00
N VAL A 109 0.49 9.67 -8.78
CA VAL A 109 0.66 10.77 -9.73
C VAL A 109 -0.30 10.68 -10.91
N SER A 110 -0.66 9.45 -11.33
CA SER A 110 -1.63 9.24 -12.40
C SER A 110 -3.04 9.64 -11.98
N LEU A 111 -3.48 9.23 -10.80
CA LEU A 111 -4.80 9.59 -10.26
C LEU A 111 -4.89 11.08 -9.94
N LEU A 112 -3.81 11.70 -9.43
CA LEU A 112 -3.76 13.15 -9.23
C LEU A 112 -3.86 13.90 -10.55
N SER A 113 -3.18 13.44 -11.60
CA SER A 113 -3.26 14.05 -12.94
C SER A 113 -4.67 13.92 -13.52
N ALA A 114 -5.30 12.75 -13.36
CA ALA A 114 -6.69 12.53 -13.75
C ALA A 114 -7.64 13.45 -12.97
N PHE A 115 -7.45 13.57 -11.65
CA PHE A 115 -8.20 14.48 -10.80
C PHE A 115 -8.10 15.92 -11.28
N ILE A 116 -6.89 16.43 -11.54
CA ILE A 116 -6.66 17.80 -12.02
C ILE A 116 -7.39 18.02 -13.35
N HIS A 117 -7.25 17.08 -14.30
CA HIS A 117 -7.89 17.18 -15.61
C HIS A 117 -9.42 17.18 -15.51
N LEU A 118 -10.00 16.26 -14.73
CA LEU A 118 -11.45 16.17 -14.54
C LEU A 118 -12.01 17.39 -13.79
N SER A 119 -11.21 18.06 -12.96
CA SER A 119 -11.59 19.25 -12.24
C SER A 119 -11.71 20.51 -13.13
N GLU A 120 -11.18 20.47 -14.36
CA GLU A 120 -11.29 21.59 -15.32
C GLU A 120 -12.74 21.83 -15.78
N THR A 121 -13.56 20.80 -15.73
CA THR A 121 -14.99 20.87 -16.11
C THR A 121 -15.88 20.44 -14.95
N GLU A 122 -17.13 20.89 -14.96
CA GLU A 122 -18.12 20.42 -13.99
C GLU A 122 -18.47 18.97 -14.25
N GLN A 123 -18.50 18.17 -13.17
CA GLN A 123 -18.84 16.76 -13.19
C GLN A 123 -20.24 16.52 -12.59
N PRO A 124 -20.96 15.47 -13.01
CA PRO A 124 -22.24 15.09 -12.41
C PRO A 124 -22.07 14.40 -11.04
N TYR A 125 -20.86 14.43 -10.45
CA TYR A 125 -20.49 13.83 -9.18
C TYR A 125 -19.52 14.74 -8.43
N ASN A 126 -19.45 14.57 -7.11
CA ASN A 126 -18.35 15.11 -6.33
C ASN A 126 -17.09 14.28 -6.64
N LEU A 127 -16.00 14.95 -6.90
CA LEU A 127 -14.72 14.28 -7.15
C LEU A 127 -13.75 14.58 -6.00
N VAL A 128 -13.21 13.55 -5.40
CA VAL A 128 -12.25 13.61 -4.29
C VAL A 128 -10.97 12.89 -4.72
N PHE A 129 -9.82 13.50 -4.46
CA PHE A 129 -8.52 12.83 -4.50
C PHE A 129 -8.04 12.61 -3.07
N LEU A 130 -7.51 11.42 -2.79
CA LEU A 130 -6.91 11.06 -1.51
C LEU A 130 -5.58 10.34 -1.74
N ALA A 131 -4.52 10.88 -1.18
CA ALA A 131 -3.23 10.22 -0.99
C ALA A 131 -3.23 9.65 0.42
N SER A 132 -3.36 8.32 0.56
CA SER A 132 -3.45 7.64 1.85
C SER A 132 -2.07 7.23 2.38
N ALA A 133 -1.98 7.04 3.70
CA ALA A 133 -0.79 6.58 4.41
C ALA A 133 -1.00 5.19 5.01
N GLU A 134 0.06 4.56 5.50
CA GLU A 134 0.07 3.30 6.26
C GLU A 134 -0.63 2.12 5.55
N GLU A 135 -0.71 2.09 4.22
CA GLU A 135 -1.35 1.01 3.46
C GLU A 135 -0.59 -0.30 3.67
N GLU A 136 0.72 -0.29 3.47
CA GLU A 136 1.64 -1.44 3.48
C GLU A 136 1.70 -2.20 4.83
N VAL A 137 1.17 -1.56 5.86
CA VAL A 137 1.09 -2.13 7.22
C VAL A 137 -0.33 -2.22 7.75
N SER A 138 -1.34 -1.96 6.91
CA SER A 138 -2.76 -1.90 7.30
C SER A 138 -2.95 -1.06 8.57
N GLY A 139 -2.31 0.11 8.61
CA GLY A 139 -2.16 0.91 9.81
C GLY A 139 -3.44 1.65 10.22
N GLN A 140 -3.58 1.90 11.51
CA GLN A 140 -4.77 2.58 12.06
C GLN A 140 -4.86 4.07 11.71
N ASN A 141 -3.72 4.70 11.34
CA ASN A 141 -3.70 6.10 10.91
C ASN A 141 -3.75 6.24 9.38
N GLY A 142 -3.98 5.13 8.66
CA GLY A 142 -4.13 5.10 7.21
C GLY A 142 -5.49 5.60 6.72
N ILE A 143 -5.98 5.00 5.65
CA ILE A 143 -7.20 5.42 4.95
C ILE A 143 -8.43 5.53 5.88
N VAL A 144 -8.57 4.66 6.87
CA VAL A 144 -9.71 4.67 7.82
C VAL A 144 -9.84 6.03 8.49
N LYS A 145 -8.71 6.61 8.94
CA LYS A 145 -8.68 7.93 9.57
C LYS A 145 -9.09 9.07 8.63
N ALA A 146 -8.79 8.94 7.33
CA ALA A 146 -9.22 9.92 6.34
C ALA A 146 -10.71 9.78 6.02
N LEU A 147 -11.22 8.54 5.92
CA LEU A 147 -12.63 8.26 5.64
C LEU A 147 -13.58 8.80 6.73
N GLU A 148 -13.13 8.90 7.98
CA GLU A 148 -13.91 9.55 9.06
C GLU A 148 -14.17 11.05 8.81
N GLN A 149 -13.38 11.68 7.94
CA GLN A 149 -13.46 13.10 7.61
C GLN A 149 -14.08 13.36 6.23
N LEU A 150 -14.30 12.33 5.46
CA LEU A 150 -14.86 12.39 4.11
C LEU A 150 -16.37 12.14 4.13
N PRO A 151 -17.12 12.67 3.15
CA PRO A 151 -18.51 12.29 2.95
C PRO A 151 -18.60 10.80 2.58
N THR A 152 -19.84 10.29 2.53
CA THR A 152 -20.09 8.94 2.00
C THR A 152 -19.52 8.82 0.58
N ILE A 153 -18.75 7.78 0.35
CA ILE A 153 -18.17 7.48 -0.96
C ILE A 153 -19.07 6.46 -1.66
N ASP A 154 -19.56 6.81 -2.84
CA ASP A 154 -20.44 5.95 -3.65
C ASP A 154 -19.62 5.06 -4.58
N PHE A 155 -18.47 5.56 -5.06
CA PHE A 155 -17.58 4.81 -5.94
C PHE A 155 -16.13 5.22 -5.69
N ALA A 156 -15.23 4.24 -5.68
CA ALA A 156 -13.79 4.49 -5.53
C ALA A 156 -12.98 3.83 -6.65
N VAL A 157 -11.96 4.55 -7.13
CA VAL A 157 -10.88 4.01 -7.94
C VAL A 157 -9.64 3.99 -7.06
N VAL A 158 -9.13 2.79 -6.77
CA VAL A 158 -7.92 2.60 -5.99
C VAL A 158 -6.77 2.28 -6.95
N GLY A 159 -5.73 3.08 -6.87
CA GLY A 159 -4.55 2.96 -7.72
C GLY A 159 -3.52 2.05 -7.09
N GLU A 160 -3.30 0.89 -7.72
CA GLU A 160 -2.36 -0.15 -7.34
C GLU A 160 -1.65 -0.72 -8.58
N PRO A 161 -0.51 -1.44 -8.43
CA PRO A 161 0.21 -2.01 -9.57
C PRO A 161 -0.49 -3.24 -10.15
N THR A 162 -1.59 -3.05 -10.84
CA THR A 162 -2.44 -4.10 -11.43
C THR A 162 -2.07 -4.48 -12.88
N GLY A 163 -0.92 -3.97 -13.38
CA GLY A 163 -0.55 -4.14 -14.78
C GLY A 163 -1.54 -3.46 -15.75
N MET A 164 -2.17 -2.35 -15.35
CA MET A 164 -3.19 -1.61 -16.08
C MET A 164 -4.46 -2.43 -16.37
N GLN A 165 -4.72 -3.48 -15.60
CA GLN A 165 -5.96 -4.24 -15.66
C GLN A 165 -6.88 -3.84 -14.51
N PRO A 166 -8.17 -3.54 -14.76
CA PRO A 166 -9.09 -3.24 -13.67
C PRO A 166 -9.35 -4.51 -12.85
N ALA A 167 -9.06 -4.44 -11.55
CA ALA A 167 -9.45 -5.44 -10.57
C ALA A 167 -10.76 -5.01 -9.91
N VAL A 168 -11.77 -5.87 -9.92
CA VAL A 168 -13.10 -5.58 -9.36
C VAL A 168 -13.37 -6.30 -8.05
N CYS A 169 -12.49 -7.22 -7.67
CA CYS A 169 -12.49 -7.91 -6.38
C CYS A 169 -11.14 -8.55 -6.12
N GLU A 170 -10.86 -8.82 -4.87
CA GLU A 170 -9.64 -9.49 -4.42
C GLU A 170 -9.92 -10.51 -3.31
N LYS A 171 -8.92 -11.36 -3.02
CA LYS A 171 -8.97 -12.26 -1.88
C LYS A 171 -8.69 -11.47 -0.61
N GLY A 172 -9.47 -11.73 0.44
CA GLY A 172 -9.14 -11.23 1.77
C GLY A 172 -7.80 -11.77 2.26
N LEU A 173 -7.11 -10.97 3.07
CA LEU A 173 -5.86 -11.35 3.75
C LEU A 173 -6.16 -11.75 5.20
N LEU A 174 -5.58 -12.89 5.63
CA LEU A 174 -5.57 -13.32 7.01
C LEU A 174 -4.14 -13.69 7.41
N VAL A 175 -3.65 -13.06 8.47
CA VAL A 175 -2.36 -13.40 9.09
C VAL A 175 -2.60 -14.20 10.35
N LEU A 176 -1.90 -15.33 10.50
CA LEU A 176 -1.96 -16.21 11.67
C LEU A 176 -0.59 -16.30 12.33
N ASP A 177 -0.49 -15.81 13.57
CA ASP A 177 0.68 -16.02 14.42
C ASP A 177 0.46 -17.30 15.24
N CYS A 178 1.30 -18.31 14.97
CA CYS A 178 1.22 -19.63 15.59
C CYS A 178 2.40 -19.83 16.54
N SER A 179 2.17 -20.46 17.67
CA SER A 179 3.23 -20.82 18.63
C SER A 179 3.20 -22.31 18.94
N THR A 180 4.38 -22.94 18.98
CA THR A 180 4.53 -24.29 19.49
C THR A 180 5.31 -24.27 20.79
N HIS A 181 4.83 -25.06 21.74
CA HIS A 181 5.42 -25.14 23.08
C HIS A 181 6.07 -26.48 23.32
N GLY A 182 7.25 -26.46 23.92
CA GLY A 182 8.02 -27.63 24.34
C GLY A 182 8.35 -27.62 25.84
N LYS A 183 9.29 -28.48 26.21
CA LYS A 183 9.89 -28.51 27.53
C LYS A 183 11.41 -28.55 27.36
N SER A 184 12.09 -27.61 27.97
CA SER A 184 13.55 -27.54 27.89
C SER A 184 14.23 -28.77 28.42
N GLY A 185 15.32 -29.15 27.76
CA GLY A 185 16.19 -30.26 28.13
C GLY A 185 17.55 -30.16 27.42
N HIS A 186 18.51 -31.00 27.83
CA HIS A 186 19.81 -31.01 27.20
C HIS A 186 19.74 -31.74 25.85
N ALA A 187 20.18 -31.10 24.77
CA ALA A 187 20.03 -31.60 23.38
C ALA A 187 20.67 -33.00 23.14
N ALA A 188 21.72 -33.38 23.91
CA ALA A 188 22.38 -34.68 23.83
C ALA A 188 21.77 -35.73 24.77
N ARG A 189 20.66 -35.46 25.43
CA ARG A 189 19.97 -36.38 26.34
C ARG A 189 18.53 -36.57 25.90
N ASN A 190 17.94 -37.71 26.24
CA ASN A 190 16.54 -38.01 25.94
C ASN A 190 15.62 -37.34 26.97
N GLU A 191 15.75 -36.00 27.10
CA GLU A 191 15.04 -35.16 28.04
C GLU A 191 14.31 -34.04 27.29
N GLY A 192 13.20 -33.57 27.86
CA GLY A 192 12.46 -32.46 27.29
C GLY A 192 11.50 -32.83 26.16
N ILE A 193 10.93 -31.79 25.53
CA ILE A 193 10.06 -31.90 24.36
C ILE A 193 10.49 -30.82 23.37
N ASN A 194 10.95 -31.21 22.20
CA ASN A 194 11.46 -30.26 21.21
C ASN A 194 10.32 -29.55 20.49
N ALA A 195 10.18 -28.24 20.74
CA ALA A 195 9.17 -27.40 20.08
C ALA A 195 9.43 -27.20 18.58
N LEU A 196 10.70 -27.30 18.13
CA LEU A 196 11.05 -27.23 16.70
C LEU A 196 10.44 -28.40 15.90
N TYR A 197 10.49 -29.62 16.44
CA TYR A 197 9.89 -30.77 15.77
C TYR A 197 8.38 -30.62 15.66
N LYS A 198 7.71 -30.12 16.71
CA LYS A 198 6.29 -29.80 16.64
C LYS A 198 5.98 -28.70 15.61
N ALA A 199 6.83 -27.68 15.53
CA ALA A 199 6.68 -26.62 14.53
C ALA A 199 6.80 -27.18 13.10
N THR A 200 7.79 -28.02 12.83
CA THR A 200 7.96 -28.65 11.50
C THR A 200 6.80 -29.54 11.11
N GLU A 201 6.25 -30.34 12.04
CA GLU A 201 5.05 -31.13 11.81
C GLU A 201 3.83 -30.23 11.50
N THR A 202 3.66 -29.14 12.25
CA THR A 202 2.58 -28.17 12.00
C THR A 202 2.74 -27.50 10.64
N ILE A 203 3.96 -27.08 10.28
CA ILE A 203 4.25 -26.48 8.96
C ILE A 203 3.91 -27.45 7.83
N GLU A 204 4.21 -28.75 7.97
CA GLU A 204 3.86 -29.74 6.96
C GLU A 204 2.34 -29.90 6.80
N VAL A 205 1.58 -29.87 7.90
CA VAL A 205 0.12 -29.87 7.85
C VAL A 205 -0.39 -28.61 7.13
N LEU A 206 0.12 -27.42 7.48
CA LEU A 206 -0.28 -26.16 6.83
C LEU A 206 0.08 -26.15 5.34
N ARG A 207 1.24 -26.67 4.97
CA ARG A 207 1.72 -26.75 3.58
C ARG A 207 0.85 -27.64 2.69
N THR A 208 0.31 -28.70 3.25
CA THR A 208 -0.49 -29.70 2.53
C THR A 208 -1.99 -29.51 2.69
N PHE A 209 -2.42 -28.60 3.55
CA PHE A 209 -3.84 -28.35 3.79
C PHE A 209 -4.51 -27.71 2.57
N GLU A 210 -5.60 -28.29 2.14
CA GLU A 210 -6.46 -27.73 1.10
C GLU A 210 -7.79 -27.26 1.69
N PHE A 211 -8.14 -26.01 1.40
CA PHE A 211 -9.46 -25.49 1.78
C PHE A 211 -10.54 -26.15 0.93
N PRO A 212 -11.65 -26.60 1.53
CA PRO A 212 -12.67 -27.35 0.82
C PRO A 212 -13.51 -26.50 -0.14
N LEU A 213 -13.51 -25.17 0.04
CA LEU A 213 -14.27 -24.23 -0.77
C LEU A 213 -13.33 -23.42 -1.65
N ALA A 214 -13.75 -23.17 -2.87
CA ALA A 214 -13.09 -22.26 -3.81
C ALA A 214 -14.13 -21.26 -4.34
N SER A 215 -13.71 -20.03 -4.57
CA SER A 215 -14.53 -19.03 -5.24
C SER A 215 -14.54 -19.30 -6.75
N ASP A 216 -15.69 -19.21 -7.41
CA ASP A 216 -15.77 -19.32 -8.86
C ASP A 216 -14.98 -18.21 -9.56
N LEU A 217 -14.90 -17.02 -8.97
CA LEU A 217 -14.22 -15.86 -9.53
C LEU A 217 -12.75 -15.78 -9.10
N LEU A 218 -12.47 -15.99 -7.80
CA LEU A 218 -11.15 -15.78 -7.22
C LEU A 218 -10.32 -17.08 -7.09
N GLY A 219 -10.94 -18.24 -7.33
CA GLY A 219 -10.28 -19.54 -7.22
C GLY A 219 -10.02 -20.01 -5.77
N LYS A 220 -9.07 -20.93 -5.61
CA LYS A 220 -8.71 -21.53 -4.31
C LYS A 220 -8.07 -20.51 -3.36
N VAL A 221 -8.28 -20.71 -2.05
CA VAL A 221 -7.53 -20.00 -1.00
C VAL A 221 -6.07 -20.43 -1.08
N LYS A 222 -5.16 -19.45 -0.95
CA LYS A 222 -3.72 -19.69 -0.86
C LYS A 222 -3.29 -19.50 0.60
N MET A 223 -2.54 -20.46 1.14
CA MET A 223 -1.92 -20.36 2.46
C MET A 223 -0.42 -20.57 2.33
N THR A 224 0.37 -19.74 3.00
CA THR A 224 1.84 -19.79 2.90
C THR A 224 2.44 -19.48 4.27
N VAL A 225 3.36 -20.30 4.74
CA VAL A 225 4.19 -19.97 5.90
C VAL A 225 5.32 -19.07 5.42
N THR A 226 5.39 -17.87 5.98
CA THR A 226 6.32 -16.81 5.53
C THR A 226 7.46 -16.56 6.51
N GLN A 227 7.27 -16.90 7.80
CA GLN A 227 8.27 -16.67 8.83
C GLN A 227 8.30 -17.83 9.82
N ILE A 228 9.49 -18.12 10.35
CA ILE A 228 9.70 -19.00 11.48
C ILE A 228 10.83 -18.44 12.35
N GLN A 229 10.60 -18.41 13.66
CA GLN A 229 11.62 -18.06 14.65
C GLN A 229 11.68 -19.14 15.70
N ALA A 230 12.87 -19.68 15.95
CA ALA A 230 13.03 -20.79 16.89
C ALA A 230 14.47 -20.92 17.38
N GLY A 231 14.62 -21.54 18.56
CA GLY A 231 15.91 -21.82 19.18
C GLY A 231 16.51 -20.64 19.93
N THR A 232 17.31 -20.92 20.94
CA THR A 232 18.05 -19.94 21.73
C THR A 232 19.54 -20.30 21.84
N GLN A 233 19.82 -21.59 22.04
CA GLN A 233 21.19 -22.12 22.21
C GLN A 233 21.29 -23.50 21.56
N HIS A 234 22.49 -23.83 21.01
CA HIS A 234 22.72 -25.10 20.28
C HIS A 234 22.67 -26.36 21.15
N ASN A 235 22.78 -26.24 22.46
CA ASN A 235 22.79 -27.37 23.42
C ASN A 235 21.50 -27.51 24.23
N VAL A 236 20.48 -26.74 23.93
CA VAL A 236 19.17 -26.71 24.61
C VAL A 236 18.06 -26.95 23.61
N ILE A 237 17.12 -27.85 23.95
CA ILE A 237 15.88 -28.07 23.21
C ILE A 237 14.72 -27.32 23.85
#